data_4814413b796b32e506a7e978609cc38a
#
_entry.id   4814413b796b32e506a7e978609cc38a
#
_cell.length_a   1.000
_cell.length_b   1.000
_cell.length_c   1.000
_cell.angle_alpha   90.00
_cell.angle_beta   90.00
_cell.angle_gamma   90.00
#
_symmetry.space_group_name_H-M   'P 1'
#
loop_
_entity.id
_entity.type
_entity.pdbx_description
1 polymer ?
#
loop_
_entity_poly.entity_id
_entity_poly.type
_entity_poly.pdbx_seq_one_letter_code
_entity_poly.pdbx_strand_id
1 'polypeptide(L)'
;MVDRVEVFVDTSYLLASFYNSWTTGARAQLEIDLPAVTDHLNTIVSNKLHLPVHRQLWYDGIPDSGPHRYQRTLRHIDGVQLRAGQLIEWGDRRTQKAVDTRLVADMVLRSIRGLVSDIVLVSGDADMIPGVEAAIDHGVRVHLIGFGWDSISNSLRSACDT
;
A
#
# COMPACT_ATOMS: atom_id res chain seq x y z
N MET A 1 19.77 1.18 14.81
CA MET A 1 18.51 1.05 14.08
C MET A 1 18.06 2.42 13.57
N VAL A 2 17.67 2.51 12.34
CA VAL A 2 17.25 3.78 11.73
C VAL A 2 15.78 4.03 12.07
N ASP A 3 15.43 5.19 12.62
CA ASP A 3 14.03 5.61 12.79
C ASP A 3 13.48 6.05 11.45
N ARG A 4 12.88 5.13 10.73
CA ARG A 4 12.36 5.38 9.39
C ARG A 4 11.00 4.73 9.20
N VAL A 5 10.02 5.54 8.84
CA VAL A 5 8.65 5.10 8.57
C VAL A 5 8.41 5.08 7.07
N GLU A 6 7.95 3.95 6.55
CA GLU A 6 7.47 3.83 5.18
C GLU A 6 6.02 3.38 5.17
N VAL A 7 5.23 3.96 4.27
CA VAL A 7 3.82 3.61 4.09
C VAL A 7 3.68 2.75 2.85
N PHE A 8 3.09 1.58 3.01
CA PHE A 8 2.85 0.60 1.95
C PHE A 8 1.37 0.60 1.63
N VAL A 9 1.01 1.07 0.45
CA VAL A 9 -0.38 1.25 0.04
C VAL A 9 -0.79 0.18 -0.97
N ASP A 10 -1.77 -0.64 -0.59
CA ASP A 10 -2.53 -1.46 -1.53
C ASP A 10 -3.50 -0.53 -2.24
N THR A 11 -3.12 -0.10 -3.44
CA THR A 11 -3.85 0.94 -4.19
C THR A 11 -5.27 0.51 -4.50
N SER A 12 -5.47 -0.74 -4.87
CA SER A 12 -6.80 -1.29 -5.14
C SER A 12 -7.71 -1.17 -3.93
N TYR A 13 -7.21 -1.51 -2.76
CA TYR A 13 -7.96 -1.39 -1.51
C TYR A 13 -8.32 0.07 -1.20
N LEU A 14 -7.35 0.97 -1.31
CA LEU A 14 -7.57 2.39 -1.04
C LEU A 14 -8.61 2.98 -2.00
N LEU A 15 -8.48 2.71 -3.30
CA LEU A 15 -9.42 3.23 -4.30
C LEU A 15 -10.82 2.68 -4.12
N ALA A 16 -10.97 1.43 -3.69
CA ALA A 16 -12.27 0.84 -3.39
C ALA A 16 -13.00 1.56 -2.27
N SER A 17 -12.28 2.15 -1.33
CA SER A 17 -12.90 2.90 -0.24
C SER A 17 -13.55 4.20 -0.71
N PHE A 18 -13.09 4.77 -1.82
CA PHE A 18 -13.67 5.96 -2.44
C PHE A 18 -14.78 5.65 -3.43
N TYR A 19 -14.79 4.45 -4.00
CA TYR A 19 -15.75 4.04 -5.04
C TYR A 19 -16.37 2.70 -4.67
N ASN A 20 -17.67 2.68 -4.50
CA ASN A 20 -18.42 1.48 -4.09
C ASN A 20 -18.52 0.39 -5.15
N SER A 21 -17.86 0.53 -6.29
CA SER A 21 -17.89 -0.48 -7.34
C SER A 21 -16.55 -0.67 -8.01
N TRP A 22 -16.17 -1.91 -8.15
CA TRP A 22 -14.94 -2.37 -8.78
C TRP A 22 -15.11 -2.57 -10.28
N THR A 23 -15.75 -1.66 -10.97
CA THR A 23 -15.81 -1.78 -12.43
C THR A 23 -14.50 -1.25 -13.01
N THR A 24 -13.86 -2.06 -13.86
CA THR A 24 -12.60 -1.72 -14.54
C THR A 24 -12.65 -0.39 -15.30
N GLY A 25 -13.83 0.02 -15.76
CA GLY A 25 -14.04 1.32 -16.39
C GLY A 25 -13.96 2.52 -15.44
N ALA A 26 -14.23 2.31 -14.15
CA ALA A 26 -14.20 3.39 -13.17
C ALA A 26 -12.79 3.90 -12.88
N ARG A 27 -11.77 3.04 -12.93
CA ARG A 27 -10.38 3.43 -12.67
C ARG A 27 -9.81 4.42 -13.70
N ALA A 28 -10.19 4.27 -14.95
CA ALA A 28 -9.73 5.18 -16.00
C ALA A 28 -10.29 6.59 -15.85
N GLN A 29 -11.41 6.74 -15.13
CA GLN A 29 -12.14 7.99 -14.95
C GLN A 29 -12.03 8.56 -13.53
N LEU A 30 -11.12 8.05 -12.72
CA LEU A 30 -10.97 8.49 -11.32
C LEU A 30 -10.51 9.94 -11.24
N GLU A 31 -11.34 10.77 -10.62
CA GLU A 31 -11.04 12.13 -10.23
C GLU A 31 -10.78 12.19 -8.74
N ILE A 32 -9.60 11.75 -8.34
CA ILE A 32 -9.13 11.85 -6.95
C ILE A 32 -8.02 12.88 -6.89
N ASP A 33 -8.07 13.72 -5.88
CA ASP A 33 -6.98 14.62 -5.55
C ASP A 33 -5.88 13.82 -4.82
N LEU A 34 -5.02 13.16 -5.58
CA LEU A 34 -3.95 12.33 -5.04
C LEU A 34 -2.93 13.10 -4.22
N PRO A 35 -2.51 14.31 -4.63
CA PRO A 35 -1.68 15.12 -3.74
C PRO A 35 -2.29 15.32 -2.36
N ALA A 36 -3.59 15.58 -2.28
CA ALA A 36 -4.28 15.72 -1.00
C ALA A 36 -4.34 14.41 -0.22
N VAL A 37 -4.59 13.29 -0.89
CA VAL A 37 -4.63 11.96 -0.26
C VAL A 37 -3.28 11.58 0.31
N THR A 38 -2.21 11.73 -0.46
CA THR A 38 -0.86 11.41 -0.02
C THR A 38 -0.41 12.30 1.13
N ASP A 39 -0.74 13.58 1.08
CA ASP A 39 -0.46 14.54 2.16
C ASP A 39 -1.22 14.17 3.44
N HIS A 40 -2.49 13.79 3.30
CA HIS A 40 -3.31 13.35 4.42
C HIS A 40 -2.76 12.08 5.09
N LEU A 41 -2.30 11.11 4.31
CA LEU A 41 -1.65 9.91 4.84
C LEU A 41 -0.38 10.28 5.64
N ASN A 42 0.45 11.16 5.12
CA ASN A 42 1.63 11.63 5.82
C ASN A 42 1.25 12.28 7.16
N THR A 43 0.22 13.09 7.16
CA THR A 43 -0.25 13.78 8.38
C THR A 43 -0.77 12.80 9.43
N ILE A 44 -1.62 11.84 9.04
CA ILE A 44 -2.14 10.81 9.95
C ILE A 44 -1.00 10.03 10.58
N VAL A 45 -0.07 9.57 9.76
CA VAL A 45 1.04 8.73 10.22
C VAL A 45 1.98 9.53 11.14
N SER A 46 2.34 10.73 10.75
CA SER A 46 3.24 11.57 11.55
C SER A 46 2.63 11.94 12.90
N ASN A 47 1.33 12.22 12.93
CA ASN A 47 0.63 12.53 14.17
C ASN A 47 0.55 11.31 15.12
N LYS A 48 0.37 10.12 14.54
CA LYS A 48 0.25 8.90 15.34
C LYS A 48 1.59 8.39 15.85
N LEU A 49 2.61 8.41 15.01
CA LEU A 49 3.92 7.80 15.32
C LEU A 49 4.95 8.80 15.83
N HIS A 50 4.69 10.10 15.71
CA HIS A 50 5.63 11.18 16.04
C HIS A 50 6.95 11.08 15.26
N LEU A 51 6.86 10.56 14.04
CA LEU A 51 7.97 10.43 13.10
C LEU A 51 7.49 10.87 11.72
N PRO A 52 8.33 11.55 10.94
CA PRO A 52 7.97 11.90 9.57
C PRO A 52 7.92 10.64 8.70
N VAL A 53 7.04 10.64 7.71
CA VAL A 53 7.02 9.59 6.69
C VAL A 53 8.21 9.80 5.78
N HIS A 54 9.06 8.78 5.67
CA HIS A 54 10.20 8.81 4.77
C HIS A 54 9.77 8.65 3.31
N ARG A 55 8.83 7.71 3.05
CA ARG A 55 8.38 7.38 1.70
C ARG A 55 7.04 6.66 1.74
N GLN A 56 6.23 6.91 0.71
CA GLN A 56 5.04 6.09 0.43
C GLN A 56 5.32 5.22 -0.78
N LEU A 57 5.01 3.95 -0.68
CA LEU A 57 5.13 2.97 -1.75
C LEU A 57 3.72 2.51 -2.12
N TRP A 58 3.28 2.86 -3.32
CA TRP A 58 1.95 2.54 -3.82
C TRP A 58 2.04 1.38 -4.81
N TYR A 59 1.34 0.30 -4.50
CA TYR A 59 1.38 -0.94 -5.29
C TYR A 59 0.12 -1.05 -6.11
N ASP A 60 0.27 -1.14 -7.43
CA ASP A 60 -0.85 -1.22 -8.36
C ASP A 60 -0.44 -1.94 -9.65
N GLY A 61 -1.43 -2.47 -10.37
CA GLY A 61 -1.22 -3.04 -11.69
C GLY A 61 -1.28 -1.95 -12.76
N ILE A 62 -0.34 -1.96 -13.69
CA ILE A 62 -0.37 -1.04 -14.83
C ILE A 62 -0.95 -1.79 -16.03
N PRO A 63 -2.02 -1.26 -16.67
CA PRO A 63 -2.57 -1.89 -17.88
C PRO A 63 -1.56 -1.95 -19.03
N ASP A 64 -1.71 -2.93 -19.92
CA ASP A 64 -0.86 -3.07 -21.11
C ASP A 64 -0.93 -1.84 -22.01
N SER A 65 -2.06 -1.15 -22.03
CA SER A 65 -2.26 0.10 -22.78
C SER A 65 -1.49 1.29 -22.21
N GLY A 66 -0.82 1.12 -21.09
CA GLY A 66 -0.08 2.15 -20.39
C GLY A 66 -0.73 2.57 -19.08
N PRO A 67 -0.04 3.38 -18.27
CA PRO A 67 -0.53 3.77 -16.96
C PRO A 67 -1.78 4.63 -17.04
N HIS A 68 -2.68 4.43 -16.08
CA HIS A 68 -3.82 5.32 -15.88
C HIS A 68 -3.35 6.73 -15.52
N ARG A 69 -4.23 7.72 -15.71
CA ARG A 69 -3.93 9.11 -15.36
C ARG A 69 -3.51 9.26 -13.90
N TYR A 70 -4.24 8.64 -12.97
CA TYR A 70 -3.91 8.72 -11.55
C TYR A 70 -2.53 8.09 -11.25
N GLN A 71 -2.16 7.02 -11.96
CA GLN A 71 -0.85 6.39 -11.79
C GLN A 71 0.28 7.32 -12.25
N ARG A 72 0.08 8.02 -13.36
CA ARG A 72 1.03 9.05 -13.80
C ARG A 72 1.16 10.19 -12.79
N THR A 73 0.04 10.60 -12.21
CA THR A 73 0.04 11.63 -11.16
C THR A 73 0.85 11.19 -9.95
N LEU A 74 0.68 9.95 -9.48
CA LEU A 74 1.44 9.41 -8.35
C LEU A 74 2.95 9.49 -8.56
N ARG A 75 3.42 9.23 -9.78
CA ARG A 75 4.84 9.27 -10.10
C ARG A 75 5.48 10.65 -9.95
N HIS A 76 4.68 11.70 -9.95
CA HIS A 76 5.15 13.08 -9.86
C HIS A 76 4.99 13.70 -8.47
N ILE A 77 4.54 12.93 -7.49
CA ILE A 77 4.40 13.41 -6.11
C ILE A 77 5.69 13.07 -5.35
N ASP A 78 6.28 14.08 -4.72
CA ASP A 78 7.50 13.91 -3.94
C ASP A 78 7.28 12.93 -2.78
N GLY A 79 8.24 12.03 -2.59
CA GLY A 79 8.17 11.03 -1.53
C GLY A 79 7.24 9.86 -1.81
N VAL A 80 6.64 9.79 -2.99
CA VAL A 80 5.74 8.72 -3.43
C VAL A 80 6.37 7.94 -4.58
N GLN A 81 6.37 6.62 -4.47
CA GLN A 81 6.78 5.72 -5.53
C GLN A 81 5.63 4.83 -5.95
N LEU A 82 5.38 4.72 -7.24
CA LEU A 82 4.49 3.72 -7.79
C LEU A 82 5.29 2.46 -8.07
N ARG A 83 4.90 1.36 -7.46
CA ARG A 83 5.49 0.06 -7.67
C ARG A 83 4.51 -0.84 -8.39
N ALA A 84 4.75 -1.04 -9.67
CA ALA A 84 3.88 -1.87 -10.50
C ALA A 84 4.13 -3.35 -10.23
N GLY A 85 3.07 -4.12 -10.09
CA GLY A 85 3.13 -5.56 -10.25
C GLY A 85 3.36 -5.89 -11.71
N GLN A 86 4.07 -6.99 -12.00
CA GLN A 86 4.16 -7.46 -13.38
C GLN A 86 2.77 -7.87 -13.87
N LEU A 87 2.31 -7.22 -14.93
CA LEU A 87 1.12 -7.62 -15.65
C LEU A 87 1.44 -8.88 -16.44
N ILE A 88 0.90 -10.00 -15.98
CA ILE A 88 0.76 -11.18 -16.80
C ILE A 88 -0.62 -11.11 -17.44
N GLU A 89 -0.68 -11.16 -18.75
CA GLU A 89 -1.80 -10.81 -19.65
C GLU A 89 -3.11 -11.60 -19.48
N TRP A 90 -3.40 -12.23 -18.37
CA TRP A 90 -4.49 -13.21 -18.27
C TRP A 90 -5.53 -12.87 -17.20
N GLY A 91 -6.06 -11.66 -17.23
CA GLY A 91 -7.22 -11.28 -16.44
C GLY A 91 -6.89 -10.74 -15.05
N ASP A 92 -7.87 -10.05 -14.47
CA ASP A 92 -7.74 -9.20 -13.27
C ASP A 92 -7.19 -9.91 -12.03
N ARG A 93 -7.42 -11.21 -11.87
CA ARG A 93 -7.00 -11.96 -10.68
C ARG A 93 -5.49 -12.20 -10.61
N ARG A 94 -4.83 -12.40 -11.74
CA ARG A 94 -3.37 -12.65 -11.78
C ARG A 94 -2.57 -11.37 -11.57
N THR A 95 -3.08 -10.27 -12.11
CA THR A 95 -2.51 -8.95 -11.91
C THR A 95 -2.55 -8.57 -10.44
N GLN A 96 -3.67 -8.82 -9.76
CA GLN A 96 -3.84 -8.52 -8.34
C GLN A 96 -2.89 -9.34 -7.47
N LYS A 97 -2.72 -10.64 -7.76
CA LYS A 97 -1.77 -11.50 -7.03
C LYS A 97 -0.32 -11.06 -7.21
N ALA A 98 0.04 -10.62 -8.41
CA ALA A 98 1.39 -10.12 -8.66
C ALA A 98 1.67 -8.82 -7.89
N VAL A 99 0.68 -7.96 -7.76
CA VAL A 99 0.76 -6.73 -6.97
C VAL A 99 0.92 -7.05 -5.48
N ASP A 100 0.08 -7.93 -4.95
CA ASP A 100 0.14 -8.36 -3.54
C ASP A 100 1.46 -9.05 -3.21
N THR A 101 1.93 -9.91 -4.10
CA THR A 101 3.21 -10.59 -3.95
C THR A 101 4.37 -9.58 -3.91
N ARG A 102 4.34 -8.57 -4.73
CA ARG A 102 5.38 -7.53 -4.73
C ARG A 102 5.36 -6.73 -3.45
N LEU A 103 4.17 -6.34 -2.96
CA LEU A 103 4.04 -5.62 -1.70
C LEU A 103 4.61 -6.44 -0.55
N VAL A 104 4.23 -7.71 -0.43
CA VAL A 104 4.74 -8.62 0.60
C VAL A 104 6.25 -8.80 0.48
N ALA A 105 6.76 -9.01 -0.73
CA ALA A 105 8.20 -9.16 -0.97
C ALA A 105 8.97 -7.91 -0.53
N ASP A 106 8.47 -6.73 -0.84
CA ASP A 106 9.11 -5.47 -0.44
C ASP A 106 9.07 -5.29 1.09
N MET A 107 7.99 -5.65 1.77
CA MET A 107 7.93 -5.64 3.23
C MET A 107 9.03 -6.52 3.83
N VAL A 108 9.18 -7.73 3.33
CA VAL A 108 10.19 -8.69 3.79
C VAL A 108 11.59 -8.15 3.54
N LEU A 109 11.89 -7.74 2.33
CA LEU A 109 13.24 -7.28 1.95
C LEU A 109 13.66 -6.03 2.71
N ARG A 110 12.76 -5.07 2.84
CA ARG A 110 13.07 -3.82 3.55
C ARG A 110 13.27 -4.07 5.04
N SER A 111 12.55 -5.00 5.60
CA SER A 111 12.70 -5.40 7.00
C SER A 111 14.03 -6.12 7.23
N ILE A 112 14.36 -7.10 6.40
CA ILE A 112 15.63 -7.87 6.51
C ILE A 112 16.83 -6.94 6.35
N ARG A 113 16.76 -5.98 5.43
CA ARG A 113 17.85 -5.03 5.19
C ARG A 113 17.98 -3.93 6.24
N GLY A 114 17.08 -3.88 7.20
CA GLY A 114 17.11 -2.86 8.24
C GLY A 114 16.84 -1.44 7.71
N LEU A 115 16.07 -1.31 6.66
CA LEU A 115 15.79 -0.02 6.02
C LEU A 115 14.68 0.77 6.71
N VAL A 116 13.89 0.12 7.55
CA VAL A 116 12.72 0.72 8.20
C VAL A 116 12.68 0.32 9.67
N SER A 117 12.17 1.20 10.51
CA SER A 117 11.79 0.88 11.90
C SER A 117 10.30 0.57 12.00
N ASP A 118 9.51 1.23 11.17
CA ASP A 118 8.06 1.13 11.18
C ASP A 118 7.52 1.02 9.75
N ILE A 119 6.60 0.11 9.56
CA ILE A 119 5.83 -0.02 8.32
C ILE A 119 4.39 0.33 8.65
N VAL A 120 3.79 1.22 7.85
CA VAL A 120 2.37 1.48 7.87
C VAL A 120 1.75 0.81 6.65
N LEU A 121 0.90 -0.16 6.88
CA LEU A 121 0.24 -0.92 5.82
C LEU A 121 -1.18 -0.40 5.62
N VAL A 122 -1.51 0.00 4.40
CA VAL A 122 -2.86 0.43 4.01
C VAL A 122 -3.46 -0.69 3.16
N SER A 123 -4.15 -1.62 3.80
CA SER A 123 -4.77 -2.78 3.18
C SER A 123 -5.77 -3.42 4.13
N GLY A 124 -6.66 -4.24 3.58
CA GLY A 124 -7.57 -5.07 4.36
C GLY A 124 -7.40 -6.56 4.10
N ASP A 125 -6.44 -6.96 3.27
CA ASP A 125 -6.30 -8.31 2.74
C ASP A 125 -5.43 -9.19 3.63
N ALA A 126 -5.96 -10.36 3.99
CA ALA A 126 -5.22 -11.37 4.76
C ALA A 126 -3.97 -11.89 4.04
N ASP A 127 -3.88 -11.75 2.72
CA ASP A 127 -2.70 -12.14 1.95
C ASP A 127 -1.45 -11.34 2.33
N MET A 128 -1.60 -10.23 3.04
CA MET A 128 -0.49 -9.43 3.54
C MET A 128 0.15 -9.99 4.81
N ILE A 129 -0.48 -10.94 5.48
CA ILE A 129 -0.02 -11.49 6.77
C ILE A 129 1.42 -12.02 6.72
N PRO A 130 1.85 -12.79 5.69
CA PRO A 130 3.25 -13.24 5.66
C PRO A 130 4.27 -12.11 5.66
N GLY A 131 3.97 -11.00 5.01
CA GLY A 131 4.83 -9.81 5.04
C GLY A 131 4.86 -9.15 6.41
N VAL A 132 3.71 -9.06 7.07
CA VAL A 132 3.59 -8.50 8.42
C VAL A 132 4.39 -9.34 9.43
N GLU A 133 4.21 -10.65 9.39
CA GLU A 133 4.93 -11.56 10.29
C GLU A 133 6.45 -11.48 10.10
N ALA A 134 6.90 -11.47 8.85
CA ALA A 134 8.33 -11.33 8.55
C ALA A 134 8.90 -9.99 9.05
N ALA A 135 8.16 -8.91 8.89
CA ALA A 135 8.58 -7.60 9.38
C ALA A 135 8.71 -7.60 10.91
N ILE A 136 7.73 -8.13 11.61
CA ILE A 136 7.73 -8.23 13.07
C ILE A 136 8.89 -9.11 13.55
N ASP A 137 9.15 -10.24 12.89
CA ASP A 137 10.25 -11.14 13.22
C ASP A 137 11.62 -10.46 13.08
N HIS A 138 11.73 -9.44 12.26
CA HIS A 138 12.94 -8.65 12.08
C HIS A 138 12.98 -7.36 12.90
N GLY A 139 12.05 -7.22 13.86
CA GLY A 139 12.04 -6.09 14.78
C GLY A 139 11.36 -4.84 14.25
N VAL A 140 10.67 -4.92 13.14
CA VAL A 140 9.92 -3.80 12.57
C VAL A 140 8.52 -3.75 13.20
N ARG A 141 8.05 -2.57 13.54
CA ARG A 141 6.67 -2.38 14.01
C ARG A 141 5.76 -2.18 12.80
N VAL A 142 4.63 -2.87 12.78
CA VAL A 142 3.66 -2.78 11.68
C VAL A 142 2.36 -2.18 12.19
N HIS A 143 1.95 -1.11 11.53
CA HIS A 143 0.73 -0.36 11.82
C HIS A 143 -0.23 -0.50 10.65
N LEU A 144 -1.50 -0.73 10.95
CA LEU A 144 -2.51 -0.96 9.93
C LEU A 144 -3.45 0.24 9.81
N ILE A 145 -3.65 0.71 8.59
CA ILE A 145 -4.71 1.66 8.25
C ILE A 145 -5.74 0.93 7.41
N GLY A 146 -6.99 0.95 7.87
CA GLY A 146 -8.11 0.39 7.15
C GLY A 146 -9.29 1.35 7.10
N PHE A 147 -10.17 1.10 6.15
CA PHE A 147 -11.35 1.92 5.90
C PHE A 147 -12.63 1.13 6.19
N GLY A 148 -13.15 1.28 7.41
CA GLY A 148 -14.35 0.58 7.85
C GLY A 148 -14.05 -0.84 8.37
N TRP A 149 -14.89 -1.31 9.27
CA TRP A 149 -14.68 -2.60 9.96
C TRP A 149 -14.76 -3.80 9.02
N ASP A 150 -15.69 -3.75 8.06
CA ASP A 150 -15.99 -4.88 7.17
C ASP A 150 -14.94 -5.05 6.06
N SER A 151 -14.07 -4.06 5.86
CA SER A 151 -13.08 -4.09 4.79
C SER A 151 -11.74 -4.71 5.22
N ILE A 152 -11.58 -5.03 6.50
CA ILE A 152 -10.31 -5.52 7.06
C ILE A 152 -10.50 -6.93 7.57
N SER A 153 -9.62 -7.85 7.14
CA SER A 153 -9.54 -9.19 7.70
C SER A 153 -9.21 -9.13 9.19
N ASN A 154 -9.97 -9.86 10.01
CA ASN A 154 -9.70 -9.96 11.44
C ASN A 154 -8.31 -10.55 11.72
N SER A 155 -7.89 -11.51 10.91
CA SER A 155 -6.55 -12.11 11.02
C SER A 155 -5.45 -11.10 10.77
N LEU A 156 -5.61 -10.25 9.75
CA LEU A 156 -4.64 -9.19 9.45
C LEU A 156 -4.56 -8.18 10.59
N ARG A 157 -5.72 -7.76 11.10
CA ARG A 157 -5.77 -6.83 12.22
C ARG A 157 -5.04 -7.38 13.44
N SER A 158 -5.24 -8.67 13.75
CA SER A 158 -4.59 -9.34 14.87
C SER A 158 -3.08 -9.51 14.67
N ALA A 159 -2.61 -9.59 13.44
CA ALA A 159 -1.19 -9.77 13.14
C ALA A 159 -0.39 -8.47 13.32
N CYS A 160 -1.00 -7.31 13.15
CA CYS A 160 -0.31 -6.02 13.24
C CYS A 160 -0.17 -5.54 14.69
N ASP A 161 0.82 -4.68 14.92
CA ASP A 161 1.06 -4.10 16.26
C ASP A 161 0.00 -3.10 16.67
N THR A 162 -0.48 -2.29 15.71
CA THR A 162 -1.53 -1.29 15.98
C THR A 162 -2.50 -1.12 14.82
#